data_d7315c7286286fc0fd65fb5e485e0489
#
_entry.id   d7315c7286286fc0fd65fb5e485e0489
#
_cell.length_a   1.000
_cell.length_b   1.000
_cell.length_c   1.000
_cell.angle_alpha   90.00
_cell.angle_beta   90.00
_cell.angle_gamma   90.00
#
_symmetry.space_group_name_H-M   'P 1'
#
loop_
_entity.id
_entity.type
_entity.pdbx_description
1 polymer ?
#
loop_
_entity_poly.entity_id
_entity_poly.type
_entity_poly.pdbx_seq_one_letter_code
_entity_poly.pdbx_strand_id
1 'polypeptide(L)'
;MKNSLLKHRAGRFIAAALVVGLVAGHAAADQRDPDLDGLFSELQRVTSDAAAKDVVAEIWQRWTAFEDDPRATSLMAIGIRQMNLGQLRNAERIFTEIISAHPTHAEAWNKRATVRFMRGDDKGSRSDIARVIDL
;
A
#
# COMPACT_ATOMS: atom_id res chain seq x y z
N MET A 1 -36.01 30.09 49.43
CA MET A 1 -36.67 30.20 48.12
C MET A 1 -35.59 30.06 47.02
N LYS A 2 -35.88 29.17 46.08
CA LYS A 2 -35.34 28.99 44.74
C LYS A 2 -34.00 28.27 44.56
N ASN A 3 -34.17 27.00 44.18
CA ASN A 3 -33.31 26.09 43.49
C ASN A 3 -32.60 26.69 42.29
N SER A 4 -31.37 26.30 42.06
CA SER A 4 -30.82 26.28 40.73
C SER A 4 -30.00 24.99 40.52
N LEU A 5 -30.56 24.13 39.71
CA LEU A 5 -30.05 22.87 39.28
C LEU A 5 -28.84 23.06 38.34
N LEU A 6 -27.68 22.63 38.73
CA LEU A 6 -26.54 22.42 37.82
C LEU A 6 -26.84 21.21 36.93
N LYS A 7 -27.23 21.46 35.70
CA LYS A 7 -27.35 20.44 34.68
C LYS A 7 -25.97 20.04 34.19
N HIS A 8 -25.55 18.82 34.52
CA HIS A 8 -24.39 18.17 33.91
C HIS A 8 -24.69 17.92 32.44
N ARG A 9 -23.99 18.65 31.57
CA ARG A 9 -23.97 18.33 30.15
C ARG A 9 -22.97 17.18 29.95
N ALA A 10 -23.50 15.97 29.87
CA ALA A 10 -22.76 14.81 29.38
C ALA A 10 -22.38 15.06 27.90
N GLY A 11 -21.10 15.19 27.66
CA GLY A 11 -20.53 15.26 26.30
C GLY A 11 -20.77 13.92 25.60
N ARG A 12 -21.63 13.95 24.58
CA ARG A 12 -21.82 12.81 23.69
C ARG A 12 -20.60 12.77 22.75
N PHE A 13 -19.68 11.87 23.00
CA PHE A 13 -18.69 11.50 22.00
C PHE A 13 -19.40 10.75 20.88
N ILE A 14 -19.56 11.40 19.76
CA ILE A 14 -20.00 10.75 18.52
C ILE A 14 -18.79 9.97 18.00
N ALA A 15 -18.79 8.67 18.26
CA ALA A 15 -17.90 7.76 17.57
C ALA A 15 -18.37 7.72 16.10
N ALA A 16 -17.64 8.39 15.23
CA ALA A 16 -17.81 8.25 13.80
C ALA A 16 -17.38 6.82 13.42
N ALA A 17 -18.33 5.92 13.35
CA ALA A 17 -18.14 4.62 12.75
C ALA A 17 -17.94 4.83 11.25
N LEU A 18 -16.71 4.69 10.80
CA LEU A 18 -16.35 4.60 9.39
C LEU A 18 -16.90 3.26 8.88
N VAL A 19 -18.11 3.30 8.33
CA VAL A 19 -18.66 2.19 7.58
C VAL A 19 -17.91 2.16 6.25
N VAL A 20 -16.84 1.38 6.20
CA VAL A 20 -16.20 0.98 4.94
C VAL A 20 -17.17 0.01 4.27
N GLY A 21 -17.99 0.56 3.37
CA GLY A 21 -18.84 -0.25 2.51
C GLY A 21 -17.98 -1.18 1.67
N LEU A 22 -18.15 -2.48 1.87
CA LEU A 22 -17.65 -3.51 0.97
C LEU A 22 -18.31 -3.30 -0.41
N VAL A 23 -17.65 -2.58 -1.29
CA VAL A 23 -17.91 -2.68 -2.72
C VAL A 23 -17.10 -3.87 -3.20
N ALA A 24 -17.77 -5.00 -3.40
CA ALA A 24 -17.20 -6.17 -4.06
C ALA A 24 -17.01 -5.86 -5.55
N GLY A 25 -15.97 -5.12 -5.86
CA GLY A 25 -15.45 -4.90 -7.20
C GLY A 25 -14.20 -5.74 -7.37
N HIS A 26 -14.19 -6.61 -8.37
CA HIS A 26 -13.10 -7.54 -8.64
C HIS A 26 -11.85 -6.80 -9.13
N ALA A 27 -11.05 -6.28 -8.23
CA ALA A 27 -9.68 -5.90 -8.51
C ALA A 27 -8.79 -6.99 -7.91
N ALA A 28 -8.36 -7.91 -8.76
CA ALA A 28 -7.34 -8.88 -8.39
C ALA A 28 -5.98 -8.20 -8.43
N ALA A 29 -5.66 -7.44 -7.39
CA ALA A 29 -4.28 -7.12 -7.08
C ALA A 29 -3.80 -8.15 -6.08
N ASP A 30 -2.54 -8.57 -6.19
CA ASP A 30 -1.87 -9.51 -5.27
C ASP A 30 -1.85 -9.06 -3.79
N GLN A 31 -2.52 -7.98 -3.46
CA GLN A 31 -2.78 -7.48 -2.11
C GLN A 31 -3.82 -8.32 -1.34
N ARG A 32 -4.40 -9.35 -1.96
CA ARG A 32 -5.37 -10.26 -1.36
C ARG A 32 -4.77 -11.60 -0.95
N ASP A 33 -3.46 -11.67 -0.79
CA ASP A 33 -2.83 -12.84 -0.18
C ASP A 33 -3.51 -13.08 1.19
N PRO A 34 -4.19 -14.22 1.40
CA PRO A 34 -4.91 -14.51 2.64
C PRO A 34 -4.01 -14.51 3.87
N ASP A 35 -2.71 -14.70 3.69
CA ASP A 35 -1.73 -14.69 4.77
C ASP A 35 -1.37 -13.26 5.23
N LEU A 36 -1.68 -12.21 4.45
CA LEU A 36 -1.42 -10.82 4.84
C LEU A 36 -2.19 -10.41 6.10
N ASP A 37 -3.43 -10.84 6.25
CA ASP A 37 -4.23 -10.57 7.47
C ASP A 37 -3.56 -11.16 8.71
N GLY A 38 -2.96 -12.34 8.57
CA GLY A 38 -2.16 -12.98 9.61
C GLY A 38 -0.93 -12.15 9.98
N LEU A 39 -0.18 -11.69 8.98
CA LEU A 39 1.02 -10.87 9.18
C LEU A 39 0.69 -9.50 9.79
N PHE A 40 -0.39 -8.84 9.37
CA PHE A 40 -0.83 -7.59 10.00
C PHE A 40 -1.27 -7.82 11.46
N SER A 41 -1.93 -8.94 11.75
CA SER A 41 -2.30 -9.30 13.11
C SER A 41 -1.06 -9.62 13.97
N GLU A 42 -0.03 -10.21 13.40
CA GLU A 42 1.25 -10.44 14.06
C GLU A 42 1.98 -9.12 14.32
N LEU A 43 2.06 -8.22 13.32
CA LEU A 43 2.69 -6.90 13.45
C LEU A 43 2.09 -6.10 14.60
N GLN A 44 0.79 -6.22 14.86
CA GLN A 44 0.13 -5.56 15.99
C GLN A 44 0.50 -6.15 17.35
N ARG A 45 1.00 -7.39 17.40
CA ARG A 45 1.33 -8.11 18.63
C ARG A 45 2.80 -8.10 18.99
N VAL A 46 3.69 -7.87 18.03
CA VAL A 46 5.11 -7.81 18.29
C VAL A 46 5.47 -6.60 19.14
N THR A 47 6.36 -6.79 20.10
CA THR A 47 6.75 -5.76 21.07
C THR A 47 8.19 -5.29 20.91
N SER A 48 8.96 -5.88 19.97
CA SER A 48 10.33 -5.49 19.70
C SER A 48 10.50 -4.98 18.27
N ASP A 49 11.36 -3.97 18.10
CA ASP A 49 11.68 -3.40 16.79
C ASP A 49 12.28 -4.44 15.83
N ALA A 50 13.02 -5.41 16.34
CA ALA A 50 13.61 -6.47 15.53
C ALA A 50 12.51 -7.37 14.93
N ALA A 51 11.60 -7.87 15.78
CA ALA A 51 10.48 -8.70 15.32
C ALA A 51 9.55 -7.92 14.38
N ALA A 52 9.29 -6.63 14.65
CA ALA A 52 8.51 -5.80 13.75
C ALA A 52 9.16 -5.67 12.36
N LYS A 53 10.47 -5.51 12.29
CA LYS A 53 11.20 -5.44 11.01
C LYS A 53 11.09 -6.73 10.21
N ASP A 54 11.15 -7.89 10.87
CA ASP A 54 11.05 -9.18 10.19
C ASP A 54 9.65 -9.38 9.59
N VAL A 55 8.59 -9.08 10.36
CA VAL A 55 7.19 -9.14 9.86
C VAL A 55 6.96 -8.16 8.73
N VAL A 56 7.46 -6.92 8.84
CA VAL A 56 7.37 -5.91 7.77
C VAL A 56 8.09 -6.38 6.51
N ALA A 57 9.27 -7.00 6.64
CA ALA A 57 10.01 -7.53 5.50
C ALA A 57 9.22 -8.63 4.77
N GLU A 58 8.54 -9.51 5.52
CA GLU A 58 7.70 -10.56 4.94
C GLU A 58 6.48 -9.96 4.22
N ILE A 59 5.80 -8.97 4.80
CA ILE A 59 4.71 -8.23 4.14
C ILE A 59 5.20 -7.64 2.80
N TRP A 60 6.36 -6.97 2.79
CA TRP A 60 6.91 -6.41 1.57
C TRP A 60 7.28 -7.46 0.54
N GLN A 61 7.80 -8.60 0.97
CA GLN A 61 8.13 -9.70 0.08
C GLN A 61 6.86 -10.19 -0.65
N ARG A 62 5.74 -10.36 0.07
CA ARG A 62 4.47 -10.79 -0.51
C ARG A 62 3.89 -9.74 -1.46
N TRP A 63 3.89 -8.47 -1.08
CA TRP A 63 3.39 -7.39 -1.93
C TRP A 63 4.17 -7.18 -3.22
N THR A 64 5.43 -7.57 -3.25
CA THR A 64 6.30 -7.40 -4.43
C THR A 64 6.50 -8.68 -5.22
N ALA A 65 5.99 -9.81 -4.74
CA ALA A 65 6.06 -11.09 -5.44
C ALA A 65 4.96 -11.19 -6.51
N PHE A 66 5.27 -12.01 -7.52
CA PHE A 66 4.32 -12.44 -8.54
C PHE A 66 4.30 -13.97 -8.45
N GLU A 67 3.16 -14.53 -8.06
CA GLU A 67 3.00 -15.94 -7.70
C GLU A 67 3.45 -16.87 -8.84
N ASP A 68 3.05 -16.53 -10.06
CA ASP A 68 3.31 -17.33 -11.26
C ASP A 68 4.39 -16.75 -12.19
N ASP A 69 5.07 -15.66 -11.80
CA ASP A 69 6.11 -15.03 -12.62
C ASP A 69 7.36 -14.64 -11.81
N PRO A 70 8.29 -15.59 -11.61
CA PRO A 70 9.57 -15.33 -10.94
C PRO A 70 10.40 -14.24 -11.64
N ARG A 71 10.22 -14.04 -12.97
CA ARG A 71 10.90 -12.98 -13.71
C ARG A 71 10.36 -11.61 -13.30
N ALA A 72 9.05 -11.44 -13.23
CA ALA A 72 8.43 -10.20 -12.77
C ALA A 72 8.84 -9.88 -11.32
N THR A 73 8.87 -10.87 -10.42
CA THR A 73 9.40 -10.73 -9.06
C THR A 73 10.84 -10.23 -9.06
N SER A 74 11.70 -10.81 -9.89
CA SER A 74 13.09 -10.36 -10.02
C SER A 74 13.20 -8.94 -10.57
N LEU A 75 12.40 -8.58 -11.58
CA LEU A 75 12.33 -7.24 -12.13
C LEU A 75 11.85 -6.22 -11.09
N MET A 76 10.87 -6.56 -10.26
CA MET A 76 10.42 -5.70 -9.16
C MET A 76 11.57 -5.37 -8.21
N ALA A 77 12.31 -6.38 -7.76
CA ALA A 77 13.47 -6.19 -6.89
C ALA A 77 14.55 -5.32 -7.54
N ILE A 78 14.83 -5.53 -8.83
CA ILE A 78 15.78 -4.71 -9.59
C ILE A 78 15.29 -3.28 -9.72
N GLY A 79 14.01 -3.06 -10.05
CA GLY A 79 13.40 -1.73 -10.17
C GLY A 79 13.49 -0.94 -8.86
N ILE A 80 13.17 -1.56 -7.73
CA ILE A 80 13.29 -0.98 -6.39
C ILE A 80 14.76 -0.60 -6.11
N ARG A 81 15.70 -1.49 -6.42
CA ARG A 81 17.14 -1.20 -6.25
C ARG A 81 17.58 0.00 -7.11
N GLN A 82 17.17 0.07 -8.37
CA GLN A 82 17.49 1.18 -9.25
C GLN A 82 16.91 2.51 -8.70
N MET A 83 15.68 2.48 -8.21
CA MET A 83 15.05 3.62 -7.56
C MET A 83 15.85 4.11 -6.35
N ASN A 84 16.26 3.21 -5.46
CA ASN A 84 17.03 3.52 -4.25
C ASN A 84 18.44 4.06 -4.57
N LEU A 85 19.02 3.67 -5.71
CA LEU A 85 20.28 4.20 -6.22
C LEU A 85 20.14 5.53 -6.99
N GLY A 86 18.94 6.10 -7.05
CA GLY A 86 18.66 7.32 -7.80
C GLY A 86 18.66 7.14 -9.33
N GLN A 87 18.75 5.91 -9.83
CA GLN A 87 18.72 5.60 -11.27
C GLN A 87 17.28 5.58 -11.80
N LEU A 88 16.59 6.71 -11.64
CA LEU A 88 15.14 6.83 -11.78
C LEU A 88 14.63 6.48 -13.18
N ARG A 89 15.37 6.80 -14.26
CA ARG A 89 14.96 6.42 -15.61
C ARG A 89 14.95 4.91 -15.82
N ASN A 90 15.94 4.22 -15.28
CA ASN A 90 16.00 2.75 -15.34
C ASN A 90 14.88 2.12 -14.52
N ALA A 91 14.64 2.63 -13.31
CA ALA A 91 13.54 2.16 -12.45
C ALA A 91 12.18 2.32 -13.15
N GLU A 92 11.90 3.49 -13.75
CA GLU A 92 10.63 3.73 -14.47
C GLU A 92 10.44 2.78 -15.64
N ARG A 93 11.51 2.52 -16.42
CA ARG A 93 11.45 1.57 -17.53
C ARG A 93 11.10 0.16 -17.03
N ILE A 94 11.73 -0.28 -15.95
CA ILE A 94 11.49 -1.60 -15.36
C ILE A 94 10.05 -1.72 -14.85
N PHE A 95 9.56 -0.76 -14.09
CA PHE A 95 8.17 -0.79 -13.62
C PHE A 95 7.17 -0.70 -14.76
N THR A 96 7.50 0.00 -15.84
CA THR A 96 6.67 0.03 -17.06
C THR A 96 6.62 -1.34 -17.74
N GLU A 97 7.73 -2.06 -17.80
CA GLU A 97 7.77 -3.43 -18.32
C GLU A 97 6.89 -4.37 -17.49
N ILE A 98 6.98 -4.29 -16.15
CA ILE A 98 6.14 -5.07 -15.24
C ILE A 98 4.67 -4.75 -15.45
N ILE A 99 4.29 -3.47 -15.47
CA ILE A 99 2.90 -3.03 -15.67
C ILE A 99 2.33 -3.52 -17.02
N SER A 100 3.17 -3.58 -18.05
CA SER A 100 2.73 -4.07 -19.36
C SER A 100 2.38 -5.55 -19.35
N ALA A 101 3.08 -6.35 -18.55
CA ALA A 101 2.82 -7.77 -18.38
C ALA A 101 1.74 -8.05 -17.32
N HIS A 102 1.71 -7.26 -16.26
CA HIS A 102 0.84 -7.42 -15.09
C HIS A 102 0.09 -6.11 -14.78
N PRO A 103 -0.89 -5.69 -15.61
CA PRO A 103 -1.54 -4.39 -15.48
C PRO A 103 -2.44 -4.25 -14.24
N THR A 104 -2.69 -5.35 -13.52
CA THR A 104 -3.47 -5.37 -12.29
C THR A 104 -2.62 -5.36 -11.02
N HIS A 105 -1.29 -5.41 -11.15
CA HIS A 105 -0.39 -5.40 -10.00
C HIS A 105 -0.21 -3.98 -9.45
N ALA A 106 -0.98 -3.63 -8.42
CA ALA A 106 -1.06 -2.28 -7.87
C ALA A 106 0.30 -1.72 -7.42
N GLU A 107 1.17 -2.55 -6.81
CA GLU A 107 2.46 -2.09 -6.32
C GLU A 107 3.43 -1.67 -7.44
N ALA A 108 3.34 -2.28 -8.62
CA ALA A 108 4.14 -1.84 -9.77
C ALA A 108 3.76 -0.42 -10.22
N TRP A 109 2.45 -0.11 -10.24
CA TRP A 109 1.95 1.24 -10.49
C TRP A 109 2.40 2.22 -9.42
N ASN A 110 2.29 1.84 -8.14
CA ASN A 110 2.71 2.63 -7.00
C ASN A 110 4.21 2.97 -7.04
N LYS A 111 5.06 2.00 -7.34
CA LYS A 111 6.51 2.23 -7.50
C LYS A 111 6.80 3.14 -8.69
N ARG A 112 6.12 2.98 -9.82
CA ARG A 112 6.32 3.89 -10.96
C ARG A 112 5.86 5.31 -10.63
N ALA A 113 4.74 5.46 -9.93
CA ALA A 113 4.26 6.76 -9.44
C ALA A 113 5.32 7.46 -8.57
N THR A 114 5.91 6.72 -7.63
CA THR A 114 6.98 7.23 -6.77
C THR A 114 8.18 7.70 -7.60
N VAL A 115 8.63 6.90 -8.54
CA VAL A 115 9.76 7.26 -9.43
C VAL A 115 9.45 8.50 -10.26
N ARG A 116 8.25 8.60 -10.82
CA ARG A 116 7.80 9.78 -11.58
C ARG A 116 7.77 11.03 -10.74
N PHE A 117 7.25 10.94 -9.51
CA PHE A 117 7.27 12.04 -8.56
C PHE A 117 8.72 12.50 -8.27
N MET A 118 9.63 11.56 -7.97
CA MET A 118 11.05 11.85 -7.73
C MET A 118 11.73 12.52 -8.93
N ARG A 119 11.22 12.31 -10.15
CA ARG A 119 11.69 12.93 -11.39
C ARG A 119 11.02 14.25 -11.72
N GLY A 120 10.04 14.69 -10.93
CA GLY A 120 9.26 15.91 -11.18
C GLY A 120 8.13 15.73 -12.19
N ASP A 121 7.79 14.48 -12.58
CA ASP A 121 6.62 14.20 -13.41
C ASP A 121 5.38 14.00 -12.52
N ASP A 122 4.88 15.08 -11.95
CA ASP A 122 3.72 15.09 -11.07
C ASP A 122 2.45 14.62 -11.77
N LYS A 123 2.30 14.91 -13.07
CA LYS A 123 1.13 14.49 -13.84
C LYS A 123 1.12 12.98 -14.04
N GLY A 124 2.24 12.41 -14.44
CA GLY A 124 2.39 10.98 -14.61
C GLY A 124 2.24 10.23 -13.28
N SER A 125 2.82 10.78 -12.20
CA SER A 125 2.67 10.22 -10.85
C SER A 125 1.21 10.14 -10.43
N ARG A 126 0.46 11.23 -10.53
CA ARG A 126 -0.98 11.25 -10.18
C ARG A 126 -1.81 10.28 -11.04
N SER A 127 -1.48 10.15 -12.32
CA SER A 127 -2.15 9.20 -13.21
C SER A 127 -1.95 7.76 -12.75
N ASP A 128 -0.73 7.41 -12.35
CA ASP A 128 -0.42 6.06 -11.84
C ASP A 128 -1.11 5.80 -10.50
N ILE A 129 -1.14 6.78 -9.58
CA ILE A 129 -1.85 6.65 -8.30
C ILE A 129 -3.36 6.50 -8.51
N ALA A 130 -3.97 7.22 -9.45
CA ALA A 130 -5.37 7.01 -9.80
C ALA A 130 -5.61 5.55 -10.24
N ARG A 131 -4.69 4.97 -11.02
CA ARG A 131 -4.78 3.57 -11.40
C ARG A 131 -4.67 2.60 -10.22
N VAL A 132 -3.82 2.90 -9.23
CA VAL A 132 -3.73 2.10 -7.97
C VAL A 132 -5.06 2.08 -7.21
N ILE A 133 -5.76 3.22 -7.18
CA ILE A 133 -7.06 3.35 -6.48
C ILE A 133 -8.16 2.58 -7.22
N ASP A 134 -8.08 2.48 -8.54
CA ASP A 134 -9.06 1.78 -9.38
C ASP A 134 -8.87 0.26 -9.41
N LEU A 135 -7.74 -0.26 -8.87
CA LEU A 135 -7.40 -1.69 -8.79
C LEU A 135 -7.86 -2.33 -7.49
#